data_4345a759d1f5d7493a9822fac180160b
#
_entry.id   4345a759d1f5d7493a9822fac180160b
#
_cell.length_a   1.000
_cell.length_b   1.000
_cell.length_c   1.000
_cell.angle_alpha   90.00
_cell.angle_beta   90.00
_cell.angle_gamma   90.00
#
_symmetry.space_group_name_H-M   'P 1'
#
loop_
_entity.id
_entity.type
_entity.pdbx_description
1 polymer ?
#
loop_
_entity_poly.entity_id
_entity_poly.type
_entity_poly.pdbx_seq_one_letter_code
_entity_poly.pdbx_strand_id
1 'polypeptide(L)'
;MYDFSNKTIVITGASGGIGAALTRELDGRRANLVLADINFSGLESLTSGLTSNPLIIECDITDRADVKRLVESAVNRFLKIDILINNAGIIRPALFEDCSYEDIDAQMKVNFMGAVNCSKEVVAVMIAAKQGHIVTVSSLAGLVPETYSSIYTASKFALRGFFLTLAIELRKHNIKVSTIFPDSVDTPMLKYEASHGGSPLTFLSNAQSPEKIVQAVIKAIEKNRPEIYSPASTGIFSKIIMCWPWLVTKLWPLLERLGEKNRKFYMKR
;
A
#
# COMPACT_ATOMS: atom_id res chain seq x y z
N MET A 1 18.51 -13.03 -8.26
CA MET A 1 18.06 -12.14 -7.16
C MET A 1 18.26 -10.73 -7.65
N TYR A 2 17.27 -9.84 -7.48
CA TYR A 2 17.40 -8.42 -7.89
C TYR A 2 18.39 -7.72 -6.95
N ASP A 3 19.34 -6.98 -7.52
CA ASP A 3 20.29 -6.20 -6.74
C ASP A 3 19.71 -4.83 -6.41
N PHE A 4 19.47 -4.60 -5.13
CA PHE A 4 18.95 -3.33 -4.59
C PHE A 4 20.05 -2.31 -4.26
N SER A 5 21.34 -2.72 -4.28
CA SER A 5 22.45 -1.82 -3.96
C SER A 5 22.43 -0.59 -4.89
N ASN A 6 22.51 0.59 -4.29
CA ASN A 6 22.50 1.89 -5.00
C ASN A 6 21.24 2.14 -5.86
N LYS A 7 20.16 1.36 -5.68
CA LYS A 7 18.86 1.68 -6.27
C LYS A 7 18.18 2.77 -5.45
N THR A 8 17.72 3.81 -6.10
CA THR A 8 16.97 4.88 -5.45
C THR A 8 15.51 4.48 -5.35
N ILE A 9 15.03 4.34 -4.11
CA ILE A 9 13.69 3.84 -3.77
C ILE A 9 12.96 4.89 -2.97
N VAL A 10 11.86 5.38 -3.52
CA VAL A 10 10.93 6.28 -2.83
C VAL A 10 9.85 5.43 -2.15
N ILE A 11 9.61 5.65 -0.86
CA ILE A 11 8.58 4.96 -0.07
C ILE A 11 7.66 6.00 0.54
N THR A 12 6.37 5.96 0.21
CA THR A 12 5.35 6.81 0.85
C THR A 12 4.70 6.09 2.04
N GLY A 13 4.33 6.83 3.09
CA GLY A 13 3.85 6.23 4.34
C GLY A 13 4.94 5.42 5.03
N ALA A 14 6.18 5.90 4.96
CA ALA A 14 7.36 5.17 5.39
C ALA A 14 7.44 4.97 6.90
N SER A 15 6.83 5.84 7.71
CA SER A 15 6.77 5.70 9.18
C SER A 15 5.75 4.65 9.65
N GLY A 16 4.81 4.23 8.79
CA GLY A 16 3.78 3.24 9.10
C GLY A 16 4.31 1.80 9.17
N GLY A 17 3.49 0.86 9.67
CA GLY A 17 3.90 -0.51 9.94
C GLY A 17 4.60 -1.24 8.77
N ILE A 18 3.95 -1.29 7.59
CA ILE A 18 4.54 -1.90 6.38
C ILE A 18 5.69 -1.03 5.85
N GLY A 19 5.51 0.31 5.83
CA GLY A 19 6.52 1.25 5.35
C GLY A 19 7.81 1.16 6.15
N ALA A 20 7.72 1.10 7.48
CA ALA A 20 8.88 0.96 8.36
C ALA A 20 9.59 -0.40 8.18
N ALA A 21 8.84 -1.47 7.97
CA ALA A 21 9.42 -2.78 7.68
C ALA A 21 10.13 -2.80 6.31
N LEU A 22 9.53 -2.19 5.27
CA LEU A 22 10.15 -2.00 3.96
C LEU A 22 11.46 -1.20 4.07
N THR A 23 11.42 -0.11 4.82
CA THR A 23 12.59 0.76 5.03
C THR A 23 13.76 -0.02 5.62
N ARG A 24 13.55 -0.77 6.72
CA ARG A 24 14.61 -1.55 7.37
C ARG A 24 15.18 -2.64 6.45
N GLU A 25 14.33 -3.37 5.75
CA GLU A 25 14.76 -4.43 4.83
C GLU A 25 15.59 -3.87 3.66
N LEU A 26 15.16 -2.75 3.07
CA LEU A 26 15.83 -2.14 1.94
C LEU A 26 17.11 -1.40 2.34
N ASP A 27 17.18 -0.87 3.58
CA ASP A 27 18.41 -0.36 4.20
C ASP A 27 19.47 -1.48 4.30
N GLY A 28 19.08 -2.64 4.84
CA GLY A 28 19.96 -3.82 4.91
C GLY A 28 20.44 -4.31 3.54
N ARG A 29 19.73 -3.96 2.46
CA ARG A 29 20.12 -4.26 1.07
C ARG A 29 20.89 -3.13 0.39
N ARG A 30 21.30 -2.09 1.12
CA ARG A 30 22.11 -0.96 0.67
C ARG A 30 21.43 -0.12 -0.43
N ALA A 31 20.10 0.00 -0.38
CA ALA A 31 19.36 0.90 -1.26
C ALA A 31 19.56 2.37 -0.85
N ASN A 32 19.48 3.27 -1.81
CA ASN A 32 19.34 4.70 -1.56
C ASN A 32 17.87 4.99 -1.24
N LEU A 33 17.55 5.32 0.00
CA LEU A 33 16.19 5.48 0.45
C LEU A 33 15.74 6.94 0.46
N VAL A 34 14.55 7.18 -0.06
CA VAL A 34 13.80 8.44 0.07
C VAL A 34 12.48 8.10 0.77
N LEU A 35 12.36 8.57 2.00
CA LEU A 35 11.26 8.23 2.91
C LEU A 35 10.32 9.43 3.05
N ALA A 36 9.08 9.24 2.64
CA ALA A 36 8.06 10.27 2.68
C ALA A 36 6.91 9.86 3.61
N ASP A 37 6.54 10.75 4.51
CA ASP A 37 5.38 10.59 5.40
C ASP A 37 4.89 11.97 5.85
N ILE A 38 3.63 12.08 6.22
CA ILE A 38 3.08 13.28 6.88
C ILE A 38 3.56 13.36 8.34
N ASN A 39 3.91 12.23 8.94
CA ASN A 39 4.45 12.13 10.29
C ASN A 39 5.98 12.22 10.28
N PHE A 40 6.52 13.45 10.25
CA PHE A 40 7.96 13.68 10.19
C PHE A 40 8.71 13.13 11.40
N SER A 41 8.17 13.27 12.61
CA SER A 41 8.79 12.72 13.82
C SER A 41 8.86 11.18 13.80
N GLY A 42 7.89 10.53 13.16
CA GLY A 42 7.93 9.09 12.90
C GLY A 42 9.06 8.70 11.95
N LEU A 43 9.36 9.52 10.94
CA LEU A 43 10.51 9.32 10.04
C LEU A 43 11.84 9.47 10.80
N GLU A 44 12.00 10.52 11.62
CA GLU A 44 13.21 10.74 12.43
C GLU A 44 13.46 9.54 13.36
N SER A 45 12.43 9.09 14.06
CA SER A 45 12.52 7.92 14.94
C SER A 45 12.93 6.66 14.18
N LEU A 46 12.34 6.42 12.99
CA LEU A 46 12.66 5.27 12.16
C LEU A 46 14.11 5.28 11.70
N THR A 47 14.62 6.45 11.30
CA THR A 47 15.97 6.57 10.70
C THR A 47 17.09 6.45 11.72
N SER A 48 16.84 6.68 13.01
CA SER A 48 17.83 6.55 14.07
C SER A 48 18.45 5.15 14.18
N GLY A 49 17.77 4.11 13.68
CA GLY A 49 18.25 2.72 13.68
C GLY A 49 18.75 2.20 12.33
N LEU A 50 18.86 3.07 11.30
CA LEU A 50 19.32 2.66 9.97
C LEU A 50 20.83 2.80 9.81
N THR A 51 21.39 2.02 8.90
CA THR A 51 22.82 2.06 8.56
C THR A 51 23.12 3.04 7.43
N SER A 52 22.15 3.31 6.58
CA SER A 52 22.23 4.32 5.52
C SER A 52 21.89 5.72 6.06
N ASN A 53 22.12 6.74 5.24
CA ASN A 53 21.66 8.10 5.48
C ASN A 53 20.52 8.42 4.51
N PRO A 54 19.27 7.98 4.78
CA PRO A 54 18.15 8.20 3.88
C PRO A 54 17.78 9.68 3.77
N LEU A 55 17.17 10.06 2.66
CA LEU A 55 16.50 11.33 2.52
C LEU A 55 15.12 11.22 3.13
N ILE A 56 14.85 11.97 4.20
CA ILE A 56 13.51 12.02 4.84
C ILE A 56 12.81 13.32 4.45
N ILE A 57 11.52 13.21 4.10
CA ILE A 57 10.72 14.35 3.65
C ILE A 57 9.32 14.28 4.26
N GLU A 58 8.96 15.36 4.97
CA GLU A 58 7.55 15.56 5.33
C GLU A 58 6.76 15.84 4.04
N CYS A 59 5.77 15.01 3.77
CA CYS A 59 5.04 15.06 2.50
C CYS A 59 3.59 14.61 2.70
N ASP A 60 2.66 15.50 2.45
CA ASP A 60 1.27 15.13 2.19
C ASP A 60 1.11 14.74 0.72
N ILE A 61 0.93 13.45 0.46
CA ILE A 61 0.77 12.93 -0.90
C ILE A 61 -0.51 13.41 -1.59
N THR A 62 -1.44 14.02 -0.87
CA THR A 62 -2.64 14.64 -1.45
C THR A 62 -2.35 16.03 -2.02
N ASP A 63 -1.28 16.69 -1.56
CA ASP A 63 -0.78 17.94 -2.10
C ASP A 63 0.24 17.70 -3.22
N ARG A 64 -0.09 18.20 -4.42
CA ARG A 64 0.78 18.06 -5.60
C ARG A 64 2.08 18.82 -5.48
N ALA A 65 2.12 19.93 -4.75
CA ALA A 65 3.34 20.71 -4.54
C ALA A 65 4.32 19.93 -3.65
N ASP A 66 3.81 19.27 -2.62
CA ASP A 66 4.59 18.40 -1.75
C ASP A 66 5.17 17.20 -2.51
N VAL A 67 4.34 16.55 -3.34
CA VAL A 67 4.79 15.43 -4.17
C VAL A 67 5.84 15.85 -5.18
N LYS A 68 5.69 17.02 -5.80
CA LYS A 68 6.70 17.59 -6.70
C LYS A 68 8.02 17.84 -5.97
N ARG A 69 7.95 18.46 -4.79
CA ARG A 69 9.13 18.68 -3.93
C ARG A 69 9.82 17.38 -3.54
N LEU A 70 9.04 16.33 -3.21
CA LEU A 70 9.57 15.00 -2.91
C LEU A 70 10.40 14.45 -4.09
N VAL A 71 9.83 14.48 -5.29
CA VAL A 71 10.49 13.94 -6.49
C VAL A 71 11.71 14.76 -6.87
N GLU A 72 11.63 16.09 -6.85
CA GLU A 72 12.76 16.99 -7.11
C GLU A 72 13.89 16.75 -6.10
N SER A 73 13.60 16.63 -4.82
CA SER A 73 14.59 16.35 -3.77
C SER A 73 15.27 15.00 -3.96
N ALA A 74 14.51 13.96 -4.34
CA ALA A 74 15.04 12.64 -4.64
C ALA A 74 16.00 12.68 -5.84
N VAL A 75 15.61 13.38 -6.92
CA VAL A 75 16.44 13.53 -8.13
C VAL A 75 17.67 14.38 -7.85
N ASN A 76 17.56 15.47 -7.09
CA ASN A 76 18.70 16.31 -6.73
C ASN A 76 19.75 15.55 -5.92
N ARG A 77 19.33 14.65 -5.02
CA ARG A 77 20.24 13.87 -4.18
C ARG A 77 20.82 12.65 -4.86
N PHE A 78 20.03 11.92 -5.65
CA PHE A 78 20.39 10.60 -6.18
C PHE A 78 20.40 10.49 -7.70
N LEU A 79 20.06 11.58 -8.41
CA LEU A 79 20.04 11.72 -9.88
C LEU A 79 19.02 10.83 -10.61
N LYS A 80 18.33 9.93 -9.91
CA LYS A 80 17.38 8.98 -10.48
C LYS A 80 16.38 8.51 -9.45
N ILE A 81 15.30 7.89 -9.92
CA ILE A 81 14.38 7.09 -9.10
C ILE A 81 14.19 5.74 -9.81
N ASP A 82 14.71 4.66 -9.21
CA ASP A 82 14.60 3.32 -9.78
C ASP A 82 13.26 2.66 -9.40
N ILE A 83 12.77 2.90 -8.16
CA ILE A 83 11.56 2.28 -7.64
C ILE A 83 10.73 3.31 -6.86
N LEU A 84 9.42 3.34 -7.12
CA LEU A 84 8.43 4.00 -6.27
C LEU A 84 7.59 2.94 -5.56
N ILE A 85 7.46 3.03 -4.23
CA ILE A 85 6.56 2.20 -3.44
C ILE A 85 5.46 3.09 -2.87
N ASN A 86 4.29 3.09 -3.51
CA ASN A 86 3.07 3.70 -3.00
C ASN A 86 2.52 2.83 -1.87
N ASN A 87 2.81 3.18 -0.62
CA ASN A 87 2.38 2.45 0.56
C ASN A 87 1.49 3.28 1.48
N ALA A 88 1.51 4.60 1.40
CA ALA A 88 0.65 5.46 2.22
C ALA A 88 -0.84 5.12 2.03
N GLY A 89 -1.58 5.13 3.12
CA GLY A 89 -3.01 4.86 3.11
C GLY A 89 -3.62 5.02 4.50
N ILE A 90 -4.93 5.25 4.51
CA ILE A 90 -5.75 5.36 5.72
C ILE A 90 -7.01 4.51 5.60
N ILE A 91 -7.60 4.18 6.75
CA ILE A 91 -8.92 3.57 6.85
C ILE A 91 -9.77 4.36 7.85
N ARG A 92 -11.05 4.53 7.53
CA ARG A 92 -12.08 5.13 8.40
C ARG A 92 -13.28 4.19 8.39
N PRO A 93 -13.32 3.19 9.30
CA PRO A 93 -14.40 2.21 9.31
C PRO A 93 -15.72 2.86 9.73
N ALA A 94 -16.75 2.68 8.92
CA ALA A 94 -18.13 3.06 9.23
C ALA A 94 -19.10 2.35 8.28
N LEU A 95 -20.36 2.17 8.67
CA LEU A 95 -21.43 1.92 7.72
C LEU A 95 -21.58 3.13 6.80
N PHE A 96 -21.99 2.92 5.55
CA PHE A 96 -22.04 4.01 4.58
C PHE A 96 -22.97 5.14 5.02
N GLU A 97 -24.08 4.83 5.67
CA GLU A 97 -25.04 5.80 6.21
C GLU A 97 -24.45 6.69 7.32
N ASP A 98 -23.39 6.23 7.98
CA ASP A 98 -22.70 6.94 9.06
C ASP A 98 -21.40 7.61 8.61
N CYS A 99 -20.99 7.43 7.33
CA CYS A 99 -19.79 8.04 6.80
C CYS A 99 -19.94 9.56 6.64
N SER A 100 -19.02 10.33 7.21
CA SER A 100 -18.93 11.76 6.90
C SER A 100 -18.38 12.00 5.49
N TYR A 101 -18.75 13.11 4.86
CA TYR A 101 -18.17 13.49 3.57
C TYR A 101 -16.66 13.73 3.67
N GLU A 102 -16.20 14.23 4.82
CA GLU A 102 -14.79 14.44 5.13
C GLU A 102 -14.01 13.13 5.12
N ASP A 103 -14.55 12.06 5.72
CA ASP A 103 -13.92 10.74 5.73
C ASP A 103 -13.96 10.05 4.36
N ILE A 104 -15.04 10.27 3.59
CA ILE A 104 -15.14 9.81 2.20
C ILE A 104 -14.02 10.44 1.37
N ASP A 105 -13.93 11.76 1.41
CA ASP A 105 -12.94 12.54 0.69
C ASP A 105 -11.51 12.19 1.09
N ALA A 106 -11.25 12.12 2.41
CA ALA A 106 -9.92 11.81 2.93
C ALA A 106 -9.43 10.43 2.45
N GLN A 107 -10.27 9.41 2.54
CA GLN A 107 -9.89 8.06 2.09
C GLN A 107 -9.61 8.02 0.58
N MET A 108 -10.44 8.65 -0.24
CA MET A 108 -10.22 8.70 -1.70
C MET A 108 -8.99 9.54 -2.05
N LYS A 109 -8.79 10.70 -1.41
CA LYS A 109 -7.65 11.58 -1.64
C LYS A 109 -6.34 10.89 -1.26
N VAL A 110 -6.25 10.29 -0.08
CA VAL A 110 -5.01 9.65 0.39
C VAL A 110 -4.77 8.34 -0.36
N ASN A 111 -5.73 7.39 -0.32
CA ASN A 111 -5.49 6.03 -0.78
C ASN A 111 -5.35 5.94 -2.31
N PHE A 112 -6.13 6.73 -3.06
CA PHE A 112 -6.12 6.66 -4.52
C PHE A 112 -5.38 7.85 -5.14
N MET A 113 -5.83 9.08 -4.91
CA MET A 113 -5.25 10.24 -5.57
C MET A 113 -3.81 10.49 -5.15
N GLY A 114 -3.44 10.23 -3.89
CA GLY A 114 -2.06 10.33 -3.42
C GLY A 114 -1.12 9.40 -4.19
N ALA A 115 -1.50 8.13 -4.39
CA ALA A 115 -0.73 7.19 -5.19
C ALA A 115 -0.66 7.60 -6.67
N VAL A 116 -1.74 8.17 -7.22
CA VAL A 116 -1.77 8.73 -8.59
C VAL A 116 -0.83 9.92 -8.71
N ASN A 117 -0.86 10.87 -7.76
CA ASN A 117 0.01 12.04 -7.74
C ASN A 117 1.49 11.63 -7.73
N CYS A 118 1.89 10.76 -6.79
CA CYS A 118 3.27 10.27 -6.71
C CYS A 118 3.69 9.56 -8.00
N SER A 119 2.84 8.71 -8.55
CA SER A 119 3.13 8.00 -9.79
C SER A 119 3.28 8.94 -10.97
N LYS A 120 2.44 9.97 -11.07
CA LYS A 120 2.47 10.96 -12.15
C LYS A 120 3.79 11.71 -12.22
N GLU A 121 4.30 12.16 -11.07
CA GLU A 121 5.58 12.88 -11.00
C GLU A 121 6.77 11.94 -11.26
N VAL A 122 6.77 10.75 -10.67
CA VAL A 122 7.87 9.78 -10.83
C VAL A 122 7.94 9.21 -12.24
N VAL A 123 6.81 9.01 -12.91
CA VAL A 123 6.76 8.46 -14.29
C VAL A 123 7.57 9.33 -15.25
N ALA A 124 7.57 10.64 -15.13
CA ALA A 124 8.37 11.52 -15.99
C ALA A 124 9.88 11.24 -15.86
N VAL A 125 10.37 11.05 -14.63
CA VAL A 125 11.76 10.70 -14.33
C VAL A 125 12.11 9.31 -14.89
N MET A 126 11.22 8.32 -14.70
CA MET A 126 11.44 6.96 -15.19
C MET A 126 11.40 6.85 -16.71
N ILE A 127 10.57 7.65 -17.40
CA ILE A 127 10.52 7.70 -18.87
C ILE A 127 11.86 8.25 -19.41
N ALA A 128 12.38 9.33 -18.82
CA ALA A 128 13.68 9.89 -19.21
C ALA A 128 14.81 8.87 -19.01
N ALA A 129 14.76 8.09 -17.93
CA ALA A 129 15.72 7.02 -17.64
C ALA A 129 15.49 5.72 -18.45
N LYS A 130 14.37 5.60 -19.17
CA LYS A 130 13.93 4.38 -19.90
C LYS A 130 13.88 3.11 -19.02
N GLN A 131 13.66 3.28 -17.75
CA GLN A 131 13.56 2.20 -16.77
C GLN A 131 12.88 2.69 -15.49
N GLY A 132 12.22 1.79 -14.79
CA GLY A 132 11.63 2.04 -13.49
C GLY A 132 10.71 0.93 -13.04
N HIS A 133 10.32 0.96 -11.77
CA HIS A 133 9.31 0.06 -11.23
C HIS A 133 8.41 0.79 -10.23
N ILE A 134 7.13 0.82 -10.50
CA ILE A 134 6.12 1.33 -9.56
C ILE A 134 5.49 0.14 -8.84
N VAL A 135 5.56 0.13 -7.52
CA VAL A 135 4.91 -0.88 -6.68
C VAL A 135 3.87 -0.19 -5.82
N THR A 136 2.66 -0.73 -5.77
CA THR A 136 1.56 -0.16 -4.98
C THR A 136 1.03 -1.19 -3.99
N VAL A 137 0.96 -0.80 -2.71
CA VAL A 137 0.35 -1.62 -1.66
C VAL A 137 -1.15 -1.30 -1.61
N SER A 138 -1.95 -2.22 -2.17
CA SER A 138 -3.41 -2.19 -2.11
C SER A 138 -3.90 -2.97 -0.88
N SER A 139 -4.88 -3.83 -1.03
CA SER A 139 -5.47 -4.73 -0.02
C SER A 139 -6.28 -5.82 -0.72
N LEU A 140 -6.61 -6.92 -0.05
CA LEU A 140 -7.67 -7.82 -0.51
C LEU A 140 -9.03 -7.12 -0.64
N ALA A 141 -9.25 -6.02 0.08
CA ALA A 141 -10.38 -5.11 -0.14
C ALA A 141 -10.42 -4.52 -1.56
N GLY A 142 -9.34 -4.59 -2.34
CA GLY A 142 -9.32 -4.27 -3.78
C GLY A 142 -9.75 -5.44 -4.67
N LEU A 143 -10.14 -6.58 -4.10
CA LEU A 143 -10.61 -7.77 -4.80
C LEU A 143 -12.02 -8.20 -4.39
N VAL A 144 -12.40 -7.99 -3.12
CA VAL A 144 -13.70 -8.37 -2.55
C VAL A 144 -14.30 -7.19 -1.79
N PRO A 145 -15.64 -7.09 -1.72
CA PRO A 145 -16.30 -6.07 -0.91
C PRO A 145 -16.13 -6.38 0.58
N GLU A 146 -16.06 -5.33 1.39
CA GLU A 146 -15.99 -5.40 2.84
C GLU A 146 -17.00 -4.43 3.46
N THR A 147 -17.85 -4.90 4.40
CA THR A 147 -18.75 -4.01 5.17
C THR A 147 -17.94 -3.12 6.09
N TYR A 148 -18.52 -2.02 6.54
CA TYR A 148 -17.86 -0.98 7.34
C TYR A 148 -16.64 -0.32 6.67
N SER A 149 -16.38 -0.64 5.39
CA SER A 149 -15.19 -0.20 4.66
C SER A 149 -15.49 0.13 3.20
N SER A 150 -16.73 0.57 2.89
CA SER A 150 -17.18 0.79 1.50
C SER A 150 -16.26 1.75 0.73
N ILE A 151 -15.86 2.86 1.35
CA ILE A 151 -15.00 3.87 0.72
C ILE A 151 -13.55 3.37 0.61
N TYR A 152 -13.04 2.73 1.67
CA TYR A 152 -11.74 2.08 1.62
C TYR A 152 -11.69 1.04 0.50
N THR A 153 -12.67 0.15 0.44
CA THR A 153 -12.83 -0.86 -0.62
C THR A 153 -12.85 -0.20 -2.00
N ALA A 154 -13.67 0.83 -2.21
CA ALA A 154 -13.73 1.56 -3.48
C ALA A 154 -12.36 2.13 -3.87
N SER A 155 -11.63 2.73 -2.92
CA SER A 155 -10.28 3.27 -3.15
C SER A 155 -9.28 2.18 -3.55
N LYS A 156 -9.36 0.99 -2.94
CA LYS A 156 -8.46 -0.14 -3.23
C LYS A 156 -8.80 -0.84 -4.56
N PHE A 157 -10.08 -0.90 -4.96
CA PHE A 157 -10.49 -1.31 -6.31
C PHE A 157 -10.01 -0.30 -7.36
N ALA A 158 -10.11 0.99 -7.09
CA ALA A 158 -9.62 2.05 -7.99
C ALA A 158 -8.11 1.90 -8.23
N LEU A 159 -7.29 1.65 -7.18
CA LEU A 159 -5.86 1.35 -7.32
C LEU A 159 -5.62 0.18 -8.26
N ARG A 160 -6.37 -0.92 -8.09
CA ARG A 160 -6.20 -2.10 -8.94
C ARG A 160 -6.43 -1.79 -10.42
N GLY A 161 -7.57 -1.16 -10.74
CA GLY A 161 -7.90 -0.79 -12.11
C GLY A 161 -6.87 0.15 -12.72
N PHE A 162 -6.50 1.20 -11.98
CA PHE A 162 -5.54 2.19 -12.43
C PHE A 162 -4.14 1.59 -12.68
N PHE A 163 -3.56 0.89 -11.71
CA PHE A 163 -2.19 0.37 -11.84
C PHE A 163 -2.07 -0.78 -12.84
N LEU A 164 -3.13 -1.57 -13.01
CA LEU A 164 -3.14 -2.60 -14.05
C LEU A 164 -3.16 -1.99 -15.46
N THR A 165 -3.93 -0.91 -15.65
CA THR A 165 -3.93 -0.14 -16.91
C THR A 165 -2.56 0.52 -17.12
N LEU A 166 -2.02 1.16 -16.09
CA LEU A 166 -0.71 1.83 -16.14
C LEU A 166 0.42 0.85 -16.50
N ALA A 167 0.34 -0.40 -16.06
CA ALA A 167 1.29 -1.46 -16.43
C ALA A 167 1.34 -1.71 -17.94
N ILE A 168 0.18 -1.60 -18.61
CA ILE A 168 0.08 -1.76 -20.07
C ILE A 168 0.66 -0.53 -20.77
N GLU A 169 0.26 0.66 -20.35
CA GLU A 169 0.67 1.93 -20.95
C GLU A 169 2.18 2.17 -20.87
N LEU A 170 2.79 1.88 -19.71
CA LEU A 170 4.20 2.15 -19.45
C LEU A 170 5.14 1.07 -20.00
N ARG A 171 4.63 -0.06 -20.49
CA ARG A 171 5.44 -1.15 -21.06
C ARG A 171 6.36 -0.66 -22.18
N LYS A 172 5.89 0.25 -23.02
CA LYS A 172 6.67 0.84 -24.12
C LYS A 172 7.89 1.65 -23.66
N HIS A 173 7.89 2.09 -22.40
CA HIS A 173 8.99 2.83 -21.78
C HIS A 173 9.88 1.94 -20.88
N ASN A 174 9.68 0.61 -20.89
CA ASN A 174 10.37 -0.35 -20.03
C ASN A 174 10.18 -0.05 -18.52
N ILE A 175 9.04 0.54 -18.15
CA ILE A 175 8.65 0.78 -16.76
C ILE A 175 7.69 -0.33 -16.35
N LYS A 176 7.98 -0.96 -15.22
CA LYS A 176 7.20 -2.05 -14.62
C LYS A 176 6.23 -1.50 -13.60
N VAL A 177 5.09 -2.17 -13.44
CA VAL A 177 4.09 -1.79 -12.44
C VAL A 177 3.59 -3.06 -11.77
N SER A 178 3.54 -3.04 -10.43
CA SER A 178 3.09 -4.16 -9.61
C SER A 178 2.16 -3.68 -8.52
N THR A 179 1.12 -4.45 -8.23
CA THR A 179 0.20 -4.19 -7.11
C THR A 179 0.22 -5.37 -6.14
N ILE A 180 0.40 -5.08 -4.87
CA ILE A 180 0.37 -6.04 -3.78
C ILE A 180 -0.98 -5.99 -3.12
N PHE A 181 -1.57 -7.14 -2.86
CA PHE A 181 -2.86 -7.29 -2.19
C PHE A 181 -2.67 -8.06 -0.87
N PRO A 182 -2.30 -7.37 0.21
CA PRO A 182 -2.25 -7.98 1.54
C PRO A 182 -3.66 -8.35 2.03
N ASP A 183 -3.76 -9.45 2.76
CA ASP A 183 -4.79 -9.69 3.76
C ASP A 183 -4.47 -8.86 5.02
N SER A 184 -5.13 -9.08 6.14
CA SER A 184 -4.86 -8.37 7.40
C SER A 184 -3.37 -8.46 7.79
N VAL A 185 -2.81 -7.32 8.20
CA VAL A 185 -1.40 -7.18 8.58
C VAL A 185 -1.33 -6.54 9.97
N ASP A 186 -0.55 -7.10 10.88
CA ASP A 186 -0.37 -6.60 12.25
C ASP A 186 0.37 -5.25 12.23
N THR A 187 -0.41 -4.19 12.22
CA THR A 187 0.04 -2.80 12.10
C THR A 187 -0.83 -1.89 12.97
N PRO A 188 -0.41 -0.66 13.23
CA PRO A 188 -1.27 0.33 13.90
C PRO A 188 -2.62 0.54 13.19
N MET A 189 -2.66 0.43 11.85
CA MET A 189 -3.91 0.52 11.07
C MET A 189 -4.89 -0.59 11.43
N LEU A 190 -4.43 -1.85 11.56
CA LEU A 190 -5.28 -2.97 11.96
C LEU A 190 -5.82 -2.80 13.38
N LYS A 191 -4.99 -2.28 14.30
CA LYS A 191 -5.42 -1.98 15.69
C LYS A 191 -6.48 -0.89 15.72
N TYR A 192 -6.30 0.16 14.91
CA TYR A 192 -7.28 1.20 14.73
C TYR A 192 -8.60 0.64 14.18
N GLU A 193 -8.54 -0.16 13.11
CA GLU A 193 -9.71 -0.83 12.51
C GLU A 193 -10.45 -1.70 13.53
N ALA A 194 -9.73 -2.52 14.29
CA ALA A 194 -10.32 -3.38 15.32
C ALA A 194 -11.11 -2.59 16.36
N SER A 195 -10.59 -1.45 16.83
CA SER A 195 -11.19 -0.63 17.87
C SER A 195 -12.29 0.31 17.38
N HIS A 196 -12.38 0.56 16.08
CA HIS A 196 -13.36 1.48 15.47
C HIS A 196 -14.41 0.77 14.60
N GLY A 197 -14.69 -0.51 14.87
CA GLY A 197 -15.79 -1.22 14.22
C GLY A 197 -15.48 -1.64 12.77
N GLY A 198 -14.24 -1.96 12.46
CA GLY A 198 -13.85 -2.39 11.11
C GLY A 198 -14.47 -3.69 10.63
N SER A 199 -14.24 -4.02 9.36
CA SER A 199 -14.85 -5.15 8.69
C SER A 199 -14.59 -6.48 9.41
N PRO A 200 -15.61 -7.28 9.71
CA PRO A 200 -15.41 -8.61 10.24
C PRO A 200 -14.56 -9.51 9.33
N LEU A 201 -14.58 -9.31 8.01
CA LEU A 201 -13.77 -10.10 7.07
C LEU A 201 -12.26 -9.98 7.35
N THR A 202 -11.80 -8.80 7.76
CA THR A 202 -10.40 -8.54 8.14
C THR A 202 -9.90 -9.49 9.21
N PHE A 203 -10.81 -10.02 10.05
CA PHE A 203 -10.49 -10.89 11.18
C PHE A 203 -10.81 -12.39 10.95
N LEU A 204 -11.12 -12.79 9.71
CA LEU A 204 -11.35 -14.23 9.39
C LEU A 204 -10.07 -15.05 9.45
N SER A 205 -8.94 -14.43 9.13
CA SER A 205 -7.61 -15.04 9.18
C SER A 205 -6.75 -14.39 10.27
N ASN A 206 -5.66 -15.06 10.65
CA ASN A 206 -4.65 -14.43 11.52
C ASN A 206 -3.92 -13.33 10.75
N ALA A 207 -3.73 -12.20 11.41
CA ALA A 207 -2.94 -11.11 10.85
C ALA A 207 -1.52 -11.58 10.48
N GLN A 208 -1.06 -11.16 9.31
CA GLN A 208 0.31 -11.40 8.86
C GLN A 208 1.26 -10.41 9.51
N SER A 209 2.54 -10.79 9.62
CA SER A 209 3.56 -9.80 9.98
C SER A 209 3.85 -8.86 8.80
N PRO A 210 4.28 -7.62 9.05
CA PRO A 210 4.71 -6.69 8.00
C PRO A 210 5.81 -7.26 7.09
N GLU A 211 6.71 -8.09 7.64
CA GLU A 211 7.82 -8.71 6.90
C GLU A 211 7.32 -9.63 5.77
N LYS A 212 6.17 -10.30 5.94
CA LYS A 212 5.57 -11.09 4.86
C LYS A 212 5.17 -10.21 3.68
N ILE A 213 4.70 -8.99 3.94
CA ILE A 213 4.35 -8.05 2.89
C ILE A 213 5.60 -7.48 2.23
N VAL A 214 6.66 -7.23 3.02
CA VAL A 214 7.98 -6.87 2.48
C VAL A 214 8.47 -7.92 1.49
N GLN A 215 8.39 -9.22 1.84
CA GLN A 215 8.78 -10.30 0.93
C GLN A 215 7.90 -10.35 -0.33
N ALA A 216 6.61 -10.03 -0.21
CA ALA A 216 5.72 -9.93 -1.37
C ALA A 216 6.13 -8.77 -2.30
N VAL A 217 6.49 -7.60 -1.76
CA VAL A 217 7.02 -6.46 -2.51
C VAL A 217 8.32 -6.82 -3.23
N ILE A 218 9.27 -7.41 -2.51
CA ILE A 218 10.55 -7.86 -3.09
C ILE A 218 10.31 -8.85 -4.24
N LYS A 219 9.45 -9.84 -4.02
CA LYS A 219 9.08 -10.83 -5.04
C LYS A 219 8.43 -10.18 -6.27
N ALA A 220 7.61 -9.14 -6.07
CA ALA A 220 7.01 -8.40 -7.17
C ALA A 220 8.08 -7.74 -8.04
N ILE A 221 9.06 -7.10 -7.41
CA ILE A 221 10.17 -6.42 -8.08
C ILE A 221 11.05 -7.45 -8.81
N GLU A 222 11.46 -8.53 -8.15
CA GLU A 222 12.30 -9.57 -8.72
C GLU A 222 11.67 -10.30 -9.90
N LYS A 223 10.38 -10.62 -9.78
CA LYS A 223 9.66 -11.45 -10.76
C LYS A 223 8.86 -10.65 -11.77
N ASN A 224 8.85 -9.33 -11.65
CA ASN A 224 8.05 -8.44 -12.50
C ASN A 224 6.58 -8.91 -12.61
N ARG A 225 5.96 -9.20 -11.45
CA ARG A 225 4.56 -9.66 -11.40
C ARG A 225 3.62 -8.48 -11.25
N PRO A 226 2.62 -8.33 -12.13
CA PRO A 226 1.67 -7.21 -12.07
C PRO A 226 0.77 -7.26 -10.82
N GLU A 227 0.46 -8.45 -10.31
CA GLU A 227 -0.32 -8.64 -9.09
C GLU A 227 0.32 -9.71 -8.21
N ILE A 228 0.45 -9.43 -6.91
CA ILE A 228 0.85 -10.39 -5.89
C ILE A 228 -0.13 -10.35 -4.73
N TYR A 229 -0.60 -11.51 -4.32
CA TYR A 229 -1.51 -11.70 -3.18
C TYR A 229 -0.74 -12.26 -1.99
N SER A 230 -1.05 -11.75 -0.81
CA SER A 230 -0.45 -12.24 0.43
C SER A 230 -1.53 -12.45 1.51
N PRO A 231 -1.88 -13.73 1.82
CA PRO A 231 -1.43 -14.97 1.22
C PRO A 231 -1.96 -15.20 -0.20
N ALA A 232 -1.23 -15.97 -1.00
CA ALA A 232 -1.63 -16.25 -2.38
C ALA A 232 -2.96 -16.99 -2.48
N SER A 233 -3.21 -17.94 -1.57
CA SER A 233 -4.45 -18.73 -1.52
C SER A 233 -5.69 -17.85 -1.33
N THR A 234 -5.65 -16.93 -0.36
CA THR A 234 -6.76 -16.03 -0.08
C THR A 234 -7.05 -15.12 -1.28
N GLY A 235 -6.02 -14.54 -1.89
CA GLY A 235 -6.21 -13.67 -3.05
C GLY A 235 -6.75 -14.41 -4.29
N ILE A 236 -6.30 -15.64 -4.54
CA ILE A 236 -6.84 -16.47 -5.64
C ILE A 236 -8.30 -16.82 -5.35
N PHE A 237 -8.61 -17.23 -4.12
CA PHE A 237 -10.00 -17.51 -3.70
C PHE A 237 -10.89 -16.27 -3.86
N SER A 238 -10.42 -15.11 -3.42
CA SER A 238 -11.12 -13.82 -3.57
C SER A 238 -11.47 -13.52 -5.03
N LYS A 239 -10.55 -13.76 -5.96
CA LYS A 239 -10.82 -13.58 -7.40
C LYS A 239 -11.85 -14.58 -7.94
N ILE A 240 -11.79 -15.84 -7.50
CA ILE A 240 -12.70 -16.87 -7.94
C ILE A 240 -14.12 -16.59 -7.43
N ILE A 241 -14.29 -16.24 -6.15
CA ILE A 241 -15.62 -15.99 -5.57
C ILE A 241 -16.28 -14.76 -6.23
N MET A 242 -15.49 -13.78 -6.68
CA MET A 242 -15.98 -12.59 -7.38
C MET A 242 -16.44 -12.85 -8.81
N CYS A 243 -16.28 -14.05 -9.37
CA CYS A 243 -16.99 -14.46 -10.57
C CYS A 243 -18.50 -14.64 -10.32
N TRP A 244 -18.88 -14.80 -9.06
CA TRP A 244 -20.28 -14.94 -8.60
C TRP A 244 -20.56 -13.99 -7.43
N PRO A 245 -20.59 -12.66 -7.65
CA PRO A 245 -20.69 -11.67 -6.57
C PRO A 245 -21.95 -11.83 -5.70
N TRP A 246 -23.05 -12.32 -6.27
CA TRP A 246 -24.27 -12.64 -5.53
C TRP A 246 -24.07 -13.73 -4.44
N LEU A 247 -23.08 -14.59 -4.60
CA LEU A 247 -22.76 -15.61 -3.60
C LEU A 247 -22.11 -14.98 -2.36
N VAL A 248 -21.32 -13.94 -2.53
CA VAL A 248 -20.71 -13.18 -1.43
C VAL A 248 -21.81 -12.63 -0.53
N THR A 249 -22.83 -11.99 -1.11
CA THR A 249 -23.94 -11.41 -0.33
C THR A 249 -24.74 -12.46 0.43
N LYS A 250 -24.91 -13.65 -0.13
CA LYS A 250 -25.60 -14.78 0.56
C LYS A 250 -24.78 -15.38 1.71
N LEU A 251 -23.48 -15.46 1.56
CA LEU A 251 -22.57 -16.01 2.58
C LEU A 251 -22.24 -14.97 3.67
N TRP A 252 -22.52 -13.71 3.42
CA TRP A 252 -22.15 -12.61 4.30
C TRP A 252 -22.53 -12.81 5.76
N PRO A 253 -23.77 -13.18 6.14
CA PRO A 253 -24.16 -13.29 7.55
C PRO A 253 -23.33 -14.33 8.32
N LEU A 254 -22.88 -15.39 7.63
CA LEU A 254 -22.02 -16.42 8.24
C LEU A 254 -20.60 -15.88 8.45
N LEU A 255 -20.03 -15.22 7.43
CA LEU A 255 -18.69 -14.65 7.46
C LEU A 255 -18.59 -13.56 8.53
N GLU A 256 -19.61 -12.71 8.62
CA GLU A 256 -19.71 -11.63 9.61
C GLU A 256 -19.68 -12.18 11.04
N ARG A 257 -20.48 -13.20 11.35
CA ARG A 257 -20.49 -13.81 12.70
C ARG A 257 -19.13 -14.41 13.08
N LEU A 258 -18.47 -15.08 12.15
CA LEU A 258 -17.15 -15.67 12.39
C LEU A 258 -16.08 -14.58 12.60
N GLY A 259 -16.06 -13.59 11.75
CA GLY A 259 -15.09 -12.48 11.82
C GLY A 259 -15.28 -11.64 13.09
N GLU A 260 -16.52 -11.34 13.47
CA GLU A 260 -16.81 -10.58 14.69
C GLU A 260 -16.36 -11.31 15.97
N LYS A 261 -16.52 -12.64 16.03
CA LYS A 261 -15.97 -13.44 17.12
C LYS A 261 -14.46 -13.32 17.22
N ASN A 262 -13.77 -13.37 16.07
CA ASN A 262 -12.31 -13.28 16.00
C ASN A 262 -11.82 -11.87 16.30
N ARG A 263 -12.52 -10.82 15.86
CA ARG A 263 -12.21 -9.41 16.19
C ARG A 263 -12.22 -9.18 17.71
N LYS A 264 -13.25 -9.67 18.40
CA LYS A 264 -13.32 -9.59 19.86
C LYS A 264 -12.16 -10.32 20.55
N PHE A 265 -11.69 -11.42 19.98
CA PHE A 265 -10.53 -12.14 20.49
C PHE A 265 -9.22 -11.38 20.21
N TYR A 266 -9.08 -10.77 19.04
CA TYR A 266 -7.93 -9.93 18.67
C TYR A 266 -7.78 -8.73 19.62
N MET A 267 -8.88 -8.05 19.97
CA MET A 267 -8.86 -6.89 20.87
C MET A 267 -8.48 -7.23 22.32
N LYS A 268 -8.51 -8.50 22.72
CA LYS A 268 -8.15 -8.94 24.08
C LYS A 268 -6.66 -9.31 24.22
N ARG A 269 -5.93 -9.32 23.12
CA ARG A 269 -4.49 -9.56 23.07
C ARG A 269 -3.70 -8.26 23.18
#